data_748771e9bbee1d758968372d8a6a82eb
#
_entry.id   748771e9bbee1d758968372d8a6a82eb
#
_cell.length_a   1.000
_cell.length_b   1.000
_cell.length_c   1.000
_cell.angle_alpha   90.00
_cell.angle_beta   90.00
_cell.angle_gamma   90.00
#
_symmetry.space_group_name_H-M   'P 1'
#
loop_
_entity.id
_entity.type
_entity.pdbx_description
1 polymer ?
#
loop_
_entity_poly.entity_id
_entity_poly.type
_entity_poly.pdbx_seq_one_letter_code
_entity_poly.pdbx_strand_id
1 'polypeptide(L)'
;RGVSHDEQLEKRVRYMLVRDTALVQQAKKARLEKRKDVQQEIRKARDAVLVRALIADWIEKNPVSEQDIHALYEKEKAAWGPEEVLVRHILVRDEEQAQGLLKRIHSGEKFDALAREYSIDTAQNKNAGGLIEWTSPAVFDTDFAQSFKTLKPGKITSNPVKSRLGWHIIKLEGRREAQRWANFEAVLPQLTQLLQQ
;
A
#
# COMPACT_ATOMS: atom_id res chain seq x y z
N ARG A 1 -7.60 21.51 22.57
CA ARG A 1 -9.07 21.67 22.36
C ARG A 1 -9.72 20.63 23.23
N GLY A 2 -10.41 21.06 24.34
CA GLY A 2 -11.05 20.18 25.30
C GLY A 2 -12.16 19.37 24.63
N VAL A 3 -12.16 18.06 24.89
CA VAL A 3 -13.27 17.17 24.55
C VAL A 3 -14.48 17.66 25.32
N SER A 4 -15.55 18.03 24.66
CA SER A 4 -16.79 18.40 25.32
C SER A 4 -17.28 17.19 26.13
N HIS A 5 -17.59 17.43 27.40
CA HIS A 5 -18.06 16.37 28.30
C HIS A 5 -19.50 16.03 27.87
N ASP A 6 -19.63 14.92 27.13
CA ASP A 6 -20.94 14.43 26.70
C ASP A 6 -21.52 13.52 27.81
N GLU A 7 -22.49 14.01 28.54
CA GLU A 7 -23.17 13.30 29.63
C GLU A 7 -23.77 11.95 29.16
N GLN A 8 -24.19 11.87 27.92
CA GLN A 8 -24.70 10.61 27.34
C GLN A 8 -23.56 9.59 27.13
N LEU A 9 -22.37 10.07 26.71
CA LEU A 9 -21.18 9.24 26.56
C LEU A 9 -20.75 8.70 27.93
N GLU A 10 -20.73 9.56 28.96
CA GLU A 10 -20.39 9.14 30.32
C GLU A 10 -21.34 8.08 30.86
N LYS A 11 -22.66 8.27 30.71
CA LYS A 11 -23.68 7.28 31.10
C LYS A 11 -23.48 5.95 30.37
N ARG A 12 -23.19 6.01 29.10
CA ARG A 12 -22.95 4.80 28.27
C ARG A 12 -21.70 4.07 28.71
N VAL A 13 -20.59 4.77 28.93
CA VAL A 13 -19.33 4.19 29.41
C VAL A 13 -19.54 3.57 30.80
N ARG A 14 -20.19 4.27 31.72
CA ARG A 14 -20.52 3.76 33.06
C ARG A 14 -21.36 2.49 32.98
N TYR A 15 -22.40 2.48 32.16
CA TYR A 15 -23.23 1.28 31.96
C TYR A 15 -22.44 0.10 31.44
N MET A 16 -21.57 0.30 30.43
CA MET A 16 -20.72 -0.77 29.90
C MET A 16 -19.76 -1.31 30.96
N LEU A 17 -19.12 -0.45 31.75
CA LEU A 17 -18.19 -0.86 32.82
C LEU A 17 -18.91 -1.68 33.91
N VAL A 18 -20.10 -1.26 34.34
CA VAL A 18 -20.90 -1.99 35.34
C VAL A 18 -21.32 -3.35 34.79
N ARG A 19 -21.83 -3.39 33.56
CA ARG A 19 -22.22 -4.64 32.87
C ARG A 19 -21.04 -5.61 32.77
N ASP A 20 -19.91 -5.13 32.28
CA ASP A 20 -18.74 -5.96 32.04
C ASP A 20 -18.15 -6.48 33.39
N THR A 21 -18.15 -5.62 34.40
CA THR A 21 -17.75 -6.03 35.76
C THR A 21 -18.67 -7.14 36.31
N ALA A 22 -19.98 -6.98 36.14
CA ALA A 22 -20.97 -7.99 36.60
C ALA A 22 -20.78 -9.33 35.87
N LEU A 23 -20.55 -9.30 34.53
CA LEU A 23 -20.30 -10.51 33.75
C LEU A 23 -19.00 -11.21 34.20
N VAL A 24 -17.92 -10.46 34.43
CA VAL A 24 -16.65 -11.01 34.94
C VAL A 24 -16.85 -11.63 36.32
N GLN A 25 -17.63 -11.01 37.22
CA GLN A 25 -17.94 -11.58 38.51
C GLN A 25 -18.71 -12.92 38.39
N GLN A 26 -19.68 -13.02 37.48
CA GLN A 26 -20.40 -14.26 37.23
C GLN A 26 -19.48 -15.33 36.63
N ALA A 27 -18.60 -14.98 35.71
CA ALA A 27 -17.61 -15.92 35.16
C ALA A 27 -16.68 -16.47 36.24
N LYS A 28 -16.23 -15.63 37.19
CA LYS A 28 -15.45 -16.08 38.38
C LYS A 28 -16.23 -16.97 39.29
N LYS A 29 -17.51 -16.63 39.59
CA LYS A 29 -18.38 -17.50 40.39
C LYS A 29 -18.58 -18.87 39.73
N ALA A 30 -18.70 -18.90 38.41
CA ALA A 30 -18.77 -20.13 37.63
C ALA A 30 -17.42 -20.85 37.48
N ARG A 31 -16.33 -20.31 38.03
CA ARG A 31 -14.96 -20.85 37.98
C ARG A 31 -14.44 -21.06 36.56
N LEU A 32 -14.90 -20.22 35.59
CA LEU A 32 -14.50 -20.34 34.18
C LEU A 32 -13.00 -20.14 34.00
N GLU A 33 -12.36 -19.32 34.85
CA GLU A 33 -10.91 -19.12 34.85
C GLU A 33 -10.10 -20.38 35.17
N LYS A 34 -10.75 -21.45 35.70
CA LYS A 34 -10.10 -22.75 35.95
C LYS A 34 -10.15 -23.72 34.79
N ARG A 35 -10.94 -23.42 33.78
CA ARG A 35 -10.98 -24.23 32.55
C ARG A 35 -9.65 -24.10 31.78
N LYS A 36 -9.16 -25.22 31.28
CA LYS A 36 -7.85 -25.30 30.60
C LYS A 36 -7.79 -24.41 29.37
N ASP A 37 -8.85 -24.36 28.55
CA ASP A 37 -8.96 -23.51 27.38
C ASP A 37 -8.90 -22.03 27.77
N VAL A 38 -9.67 -21.60 28.78
CA VAL A 38 -9.66 -20.21 29.27
C VAL A 38 -8.29 -19.81 29.84
N GLN A 39 -7.66 -20.70 30.61
CA GLN A 39 -6.32 -20.45 31.13
C GLN A 39 -5.29 -20.29 29.99
N GLN A 40 -5.42 -21.06 28.91
CA GLN A 40 -4.54 -20.93 27.76
C GLN A 40 -4.72 -19.57 27.06
N GLU A 41 -5.97 -19.13 26.88
CA GLU A 41 -6.25 -17.82 26.29
C GLU A 41 -5.78 -16.65 27.18
N ILE A 42 -5.98 -16.75 28.50
CA ILE A 42 -5.45 -15.75 29.46
C ILE A 42 -3.92 -15.68 29.37
N ARG A 43 -3.22 -16.83 29.31
CA ARG A 43 -1.76 -16.84 29.14
C ARG A 43 -1.33 -16.15 27.84
N LYS A 44 -1.94 -16.51 26.71
CA LYS A 44 -1.65 -15.87 25.41
C LYS A 44 -1.88 -14.37 25.45
N ALA A 45 -3.02 -13.94 26.01
CA ALA A 45 -3.35 -12.52 26.12
C ALA A 45 -2.34 -11.75 27.00
N ARG A 46 -1.98 -12.34 28.17
CA ARG A 46 -0.96 -11.78 29.05
C ARG A 46 0.39 -11.66 28.35
N ASP A 47 0.84 -12.71 27.68
CA ASP A 47 2.13 -12.76 27.01
C ASP A 47 2.17 -11.75 25.86
N ALA A 48 1.08 -11.60 25.10
CA ALA A 48 0.95 -10.57 24.07
C ALA A 48 1.02 -9.13 24.63
N VAL A 49 0.45 -8.90 25.82
CA VAL A 49 0.56 -7.59 26.51
C VAL A 49 2.01 -7.32 26.94
N LEU A 50 2.68 -8.33 27.51
CA LEU A 50 4.09 -8.19 27.93
C LEU A 50 5.02 -7.94 26.76
N VAL A 51 4.84 -8.65 25.63
CA VAL A 51 5.64 -8.43 24.41
C VAL A 51 5.44 -7.01 23.88
N ARG A 52 4.19 -6.53 23.79
CA ARG A 52 3.93 -5.15 23.36
C ARG A 52 4.56 -4.11 24.27
N ALA A 53 4.46 -4.33 25.60
CA ALA A 53 5.06 -3.43 26.58
C ALA A 53 6.59 -3.40 26.47
N LEU A 54 7.23 -4.56 26.26
CA LEU A 54 8.66 -4.66 26.06
C LEU A 54 9.11 -3.93 24.78
N ILE A 55 8.40 -4.11 23.68
CA ILE A 55 8.70 -3.42 22.41
C ILE A 55 8.55 -1.90 22.60
N ALA A 56 7.47 -1.44 23.24
CA ALA A 56 7.26 -0.02 23.50
C ALA A 56 8.37 0.59 24.36
N ASP A 57 8.75 -0.08 25.44
CA ASP A 57 9.85 0.33 26.32
C ASP A 57 11.21 0.37 25.59
N TRP A 58 11.43 -0.63 24.70
CA TRP A 58 12.65 -0.67 23.89
C TRP A 58 12.69 0.50 22.89
N ILE A 59 11.58 0.80 22.19
CA ILE A 59 11.48 1.94 21.25
C ILE A 59 11.72 3.28 21.99
N GLU A 60 11.14 3.43 23.19
CA GLU A 60 11.32 4.64 23.98
C GLU A 60 12.78 4.85 24.40
N LYS A 61 13.48 3.76 24.78
CA LYS A 61 14.89 3.79 25.17
C LYS A 61 15.87 3.87 24.00
N ASN A 62 15.41 3.51 22.80
CA ASN A 62 16.19 3.51 21.58
C ASN A 62 15.49 4.30 20.48
N PRO A 63 15.35 5.62 20.63
CA PRO A 63 14.71 6.43 19.62
C PRO A 63 15.50 6.37 18.31
N VAL A 64 14.79 6.35 17.20
CA VAL A 64 15.40 6.44 15.87
C VAL A 64 16.11 7.78 15.76
N SER A 65 17.38 7.79 15.34
CA SER A 65 18.12 9.03 15.19
C SER A 65 17.67 9.82 13.94
N GLU A 66 17.74 11.13 14.00
CA GLU A 66 17.49 11.99 12.83
C GLU A 66 18.45 11.64 11.68
N GLN A 67 19.67 11.24 12.00
CA GLN A 67 20.67 10.83 11.00
C GLN A 67 20.24 9.58 10.24
N ASP A 68 19.69 8.58 10.93
CA ASP A 68 19.19 7.35 10.31
C ASP A 68 17.97 7.64 9.43
N ILE A 69 17.07 8.52 9.88
CA ILE A 69 15.90 8.94 9.11
C ILE A 69 16.34 9.66 7.82
N HIS A 70 17.29 10.59 7.93
CA HIS A 70 17.84 11.29 6.75
C HIS A 70 18.54 10.33 5.80
N ALA A 71 19.34 9.39 6.32
CA ALA A 71 20.02 8.40 5.49
C ALA A 71 19.02 7.51 4.73
N LEU A 72 17.94 7.07 5.40
CA LEU A 72 16.87 6.32 4.76
C LEU A 72 16.14 7.17 3.72
N TYR A 73 15.83 8.44 4.03
CA TYR A 73 15.18 9.35 3.09
C TYR A 73 15.99 9.51 1.80
N GLU A 74 17.28 9.81 1.91
CA GLU A 74 18.15 9.98 0.74
C GLU A 74 18.30 8.69 -0.07
N LYS A 75 18.36 7.55 0.60
CA LYS A 75 18.37 6.23 -0.04
C LYS A 75 17.09 5.97 -0.84
N GLU A 76 15.93 6.16 -0.22
CA GLU A 76 14.64 5.93 -0.85
C GLU A 76 14.38 6.93 -2.00
N LYS A 77 14.76 8.20 -1.81
CA LYS A 77 14.70 9.24 -2.84
C LYS A 77 15.58 8.91 -4.04
N ALA A 78 16.81 8.47 -3.81
CA ALA A 78 17.71 8.03 -4.87
C ALA A 78 17.19 6.81 -5.62
N ALA A 79 16.64 5.83 -4.90
CA ALA A 79 16.03 4.63 -5.50
C ALA A 79 14.76 4.96 -6.30
N TRP A 80 13.97 5.94 -5.86
CA TRP A 80 12.78 6.40 -6.57
C TRP A 80 13.14 7.12 -7.88
N GLY A 81 14.23 7.86 -7.88
CA GLY A 81 14.70 8.64 -9.01
C GLY A 81 14.02 10.02 -9.17
N PRO A 82 14.47 10.80 -10.15
CA PRO A 82 14.11 12.21 -10.30
C PRO A 82 12.74 12.45 -10.96
N GLU A 83 12.13 11.42 -11.55
CA GLU A 83 10.88 11.55 -12.29
C GLU A 83 9.80 10.57 -11.89
N GLU A 84 8.57 10.95 -12.13
CA GLU A 84 7.39 10.10 -12.04
C GLU A 84 6.67 10.05 -13.38
N VAL A 85 6.07 8.90 -13.66
CA VAL A 85 5.31 8.64 -14.88
C VAL A 85 3.89 8.23 -14.53
N LEU A 86 2.95 8.64 -15.36
CA LEU A 86 1.57 8.17 -15.38
C LEU A 86 1.42 7.30 -16.61
N VAL A 87 1.13 6.04 -16.45
CA VAL A 87 1.08 5.10 -17.57
C VAL A 87 -0.23 4.30 -17.58
N ARG A 88 -0.64 3.86 -18.75
CA ARG A 88 -1.63 2.80 -18.93
C ARG A 88 -0.97 1.62 -19.58
N HIS A 89 -1.39 0.41 -19.20
CA HIS A 89 -0.97 -0.78 -19.91
C HIS A 89 -2.10 -1.79 -20.06
N ILE A 90 -1.96 -2.65 -21.07
CA ILE A 90 -2.75 -3.85 -21.27
C ILE A 90 -1.80 -5.02 -21.20
N LEU A 91 -2.01 -5.94 -20.27
CA LEU A 91 -1.23 -7.16 -20.13
C LEU A 91 -2.01 -8.33 -20.69
N VAL A 92 -1.39 -9.08 -21.60
CA VAL A 92 -1.95 -10.33 -22.16
C VAL A 92 -0.88 -11.42 -22.17
N ARG A 93 -1.30 -12.68 -22.37
CA ARG A 93 -0.37 -13.83 -22.34
C ARG A 93 0.43 -13.96 -23.62
N ASP A 94 -0.19 -13.69 -24.75
CA ASP A 94 0.34 -14.00 -26.06
C ASP A 94 0.71 -12.73 -26.83
N GLU A 95 1.81 -12.82 -27.58
CA GLU A 95 2.28 -11.72 -28.42
C GLU A 95 1.28 -11.40 -29.54
N GLU A 96 0.72 -12.42 -30.18
CA GLU A 96 -0.24 -12.28 -31.26
C GLU A 96 -1.48 -11.48 -30.78
N GLN A 97 -1.99 -11.81 -29.59
CA GLN A 97 -3.08 -11.07 -28.97
C GLN A 97 -2.70 -9.63 -28.71
N ALA A 98 -1.50 -9.37 -28.19
CA ALA A 98 -1.01 -8.01 -27.94
C ALA A 98 -0.89 -7.20 -29.26
N GLN A 99 -0.37 -7.81 -30.32
CA GLN A 99 -0.29 -7.17 -31.63
C GLN A 99 -1.67 -6.89 -32.23
N GLY A 100 -2.63 -7.81 -32.07
CA GLY A 100 -4.01 -7.62 -32.47
C GLY A 100 -4.68 -6.44 -31.79
N LEU A 101 -4.52 -6.35 -30.48
CA LEU A 101 -5.03 -5.22 -29.69
C LEU A 101 -4.36 -3.88 -30.07
N LEU A 102 -3.05 -3.89 -30.29
CA LEU A 102 -2.32 -2.70 -30.72
C LEU A 102 -2.84 -2.18 -32.08
N LYS A 103 -3.15 -3.06 -33.03
CA LYS A 103 -3.77 -2.68 -34.30
C LYS A 103 -5.15 -2.06 -34.10
N ARG A 104 -5.98 -2.61 -33.20
CA ARG A 104 -7.31 -2.07 -32.87
C ARG A 104 -7.20 -0.66 -32.26
N ILE A 105 -6.21 -0.43 -31.37
CA ILE A 105 -5.96 0.88 -30.80
C ILE A 105 -5.55 1.89 -31.91
N HIS A 106 -4.70 1.48 -32.83
CA HIS A 106 -4.30 2.33 -33.97
C HIS A 106 -5.47 2.62 -34.91
N SER A 107 -6.48 1.74 -34.98
CA SER A 107 -7.71 1.94 -35.73
C SER A 107 -8.73 2.82 -35.00
N GLY A 108 -8.42 3.33 -33.81
CA GLY A 108 -9.23 4.29 -33.06
C GLY A 108 -10.04 3.71 -31.91
N GLU A 109 -9.89 2.42 -31.59
CA GLU A 109 -10.56 1.86 -30.41
C GLU A 109 -9.92 2.42 -29.13
N LYS A 110 -10.75 2.61 -28.11
CA LYS A 110 -10.32 3.23 -26.85
C LYS A 110 -9.44 2.27 -26.05
N PHE A 111 -8.25 2.73 -25.67
CA PHE A 111 -7.28 1.96 -24.90
C PHE A 111 -7.87 1.42 -23.58
N ASP A 112 -8.57 2.28 -22.85
CA ASP A 112 -9.15 1.93 -21.54
C ASP A 112 -10.27 0.87 -21.64
N ALA A 113 -11.06 0.88 -22.73
CA ALA A 113 -12.06 -0.13 -22.99
C ALA A 113 -11.41 -1.50 -23.24
N LEU A 114 -10.38 -1.54 -24.09
CA LEU A 114 -9.61 -2.76 -24.38
C LEU A 114 -8.88 -3.27 -23.13
N ALA A 115 -8.35 -2.39 -22.30
CA ALA A 115 -7.74 -2.77 -21.04
C ALA A 115 -8.75 -3.46 -20.10
N ARG A 116 -9.93 -2.90 -19.95
CA ARG A 116 -11.01 -3.52 -19.12
C ARG A 116 -11.45 -4.86 -19.63
N GLU A 117 -11.47 -5.06 -20.95
CA GLU A 117 -11.95 -6.30 -21.56
C GLU A 117 -10.88 -7.39 -21.55
N TYR A 118 -9.69 -7.08 -22.02
CA TYR A 118 -8.66 -8.07 -22.35
C TYR A 118 -7.51 -8.18 -21.37
N SER A 119 -7.23 -7.15 -20.54
CA SER A 119 -6.09 -7.22 -19.63
C SER A 119 -6.26 -8.32 -18.58
N ILE A 120 -5.19 -9.07 -18.35
CA ILE A 120 -5.09 -10.08 -17.28
C ILE A 120 -4.39 -9.54 -16.03
N ASP A 121 -4.11 -8.24 -15.99
CA ASP A 121 -3.54 -7.58 -14.81
C ASP A 121 -4.52 -7.59 -13.63
N THR A 122 -4.07 -7.07 -12.47
CA THR A 122 -4.89 -7.01 -11.27
C THR A 122 -6.26 -6.40 -11.56
N ALA A 123 -7.28 -6.84 -10.82
CA ALA A 123 -8.64 -6.31 -11.00
C ALA A 123 -8.69 -4.78 -10.83
N GLN A 124 -7.87 -4.20 -9.95
CA GLN A 124 -7.78 -2.76 -9.75
C GLN A 124 -7.32 -2.04 -11.02
N ASN A 125 -6.18 -2.44 -11.58
CA ASN A 125 -5.61 -1.83 -12.78
C ASN A 125 -6.51 -2.05 -14.00
N LYS A 126 -7.03 -3.26 -14.17
CA LYS A 126 -7.98 -3.61 -15.23
C LYS A 126 -9.22 -2.71 -15.19
N ASN A 127 -9.85 -2.57 -14.02
CA ASN A 127 -11.06 -1.75 -13.85
C ASN A 127 -10.79 -0.26 -14.04
N ALA A 128 -9.58 0.20 -13.72
CA ALA A 128 -9.11 1.56 -14.01
C ALA A 128 -8.76 1.79 -15.50
N GLY A 129 -9.03 0.80 -16.39
CA GLY A 129 -8.67 0.87 -17.80
C GLY A 129 -7.17 0.80 -18.03
N GLY A 130 -6.48 0.01 -17.23
CA GLY A 130 -5.03 -0.19 -17.27
C GLY A 130 -4.20 0.93 -16.67
N LEU A 131 -4.82 1.90 -15.96
CA LEU A 131 -4.11 3.03 -15.37
C LEU A 131 -3.27 2.58 -14.18
N ILE A 132 -2.00 2.98 -14.19
CA ILE A 132 -1.08 2.97 -13.06
C ILE A 132 -0.82 4.42 -12.71
N GLU A 133 -1.18 4.78 -11.48
CA GLU A 133 -1.03 6.15 -10.96
C GLU A 133 0.44 6.59 -10.95
N TRP A 134 0.65 7.89 -10.73
CA TRP A 134 1.99 8.50 -10.70
C TRP A 134 2.96 7.70 -9.85
N THR A 135 3.99 7.18 -10.51
CA THR A 135 5.00 6.33 -9.86
C THR A 135 6.36 6.48 -10.53
N SER A 136 7.41 6.03 -9.84
CA SER A 136 8.75 5.99 -10.40
C SER A 136 8.87 4.98 -11.54
N PRO A 137 9.60 5.28 -12.62
CA PRO A 137 10.02 4.28 -13.59
C PRO A 137 10.77 3.09 -12.98
N ALA A 138 11.43 3.29 -11.85
CA ALA A 138 12.23 2.26 -11.17
C ALA A 138 11.41 1.10 -10.58
N VAL A 139 10.08 1.25 -10.43
CA VAL A 139 9.21 0.17 -9.94
C VAL A 139 8.89 -0.87 -11.00
N PHE A 140 9.14 -0.57 -12.27
CA PHE A 140 8.86 -1.46 -13.39
C PHE A 140 10.07 -2.32 -13.74
N ASP A 141 9.81 -3.47 -14.37
CA ASP A 141 10.86 -4.27 -15.01
C ASP A 141 11.60 -3.41 -16.04
N THR A 142 12.89 -3.71 -16.24
CA THR A 142 13.78 -2.92 -17.11
C THR A 142 13.20 -2.71 -18.50
N ASP A 143 12.70 -3.77 -19.15
CA ASP A 143 12.17 -3.70 -20.51
C ASP A 143 10.90 -2.85 -20.57
N PHE A 144 10.04 -2.95 -19.55
CA PHE A 144 8.86 -2.11 -19.42
C PHE A 144 9.26 -0.62 -19.28
N ALA A 145 10.16 -0.30 -18.35
CA ALA A 145 10.63 1.07 -18.14
C ALA A 145 11.33 1.65 -19.36
N GLN A 146 12.13 0.86 -20.05
CA GLN A 146 12.82 1.28 -21.28
C GLN A 146 11.86 1.62 -22.42
N SER A 147 10.76 0.87 -22.54
CA SER A 147 9.80 0.99 -23.63
C SER A 147 9.15 2.38 -23.74
N PHE A 148 8.95 3.05 -22.61
CA PHE A 148 8.36 4.40 -22.59
C PHE A 148 9.38 5.53 -22.35
N LYS A 149 10.66 5.20 -22.20
CA LYS A 149 11.70 6.19 -21.90
C LYS A 149 11.76 7.31 -22.94
N THR A 150 11.56 6.95 -24.21
CA THR A 150 11.57 7.90 -25.36
C THR A 150 10.17 8.34 -25.78
N LEU A 151 9.11 7.79 -25.17
CA LEU A 151 7.75 8.17 -25.52
C LEU A 151 7.43 9.59 -25.04
N LYS A 152 6.69 10.31 -25.86
CA LYS A 152 6.03 11.56 -25.45
C LYS A 152 4.69 11.24 -24.76
N PRO A 153 4.22 12.07 -23.82
CA PRO A 153 2.88 11.92 -23.25
C PRO A 153 1.80 11.78 -24.32
N GLY A 154 0.85 10.89 -24.09
CA GLY A 154 -0.21 10.53 -25.04
C GLY A 154 0.16 9.47 -26.07
N LYS A 155 1.43 9.06 -26.17
CA LYS A 155 1.90 8.06 -27.15
C LYS A 155 1.92 6.66 -26.56
N ILE A 156 1.83 5.68 -27.47
CA ILE A 156 1.78 4.25 -27.19
C ILE A 156 3.05 3.60 -27.78
N THR A 157 3.54 2.53 -27.16
CA THR A 157 4.66 1.73 -27.68
C THR A 157 4.36 1.22 -29.09
N SER A 158 5.32 1.29 -29.99
CA SER A 158 5.15 0.85 -31.38
C SER A 158 4.95 -0.68 -31.51
N ASN A 159 5.50 -1.43 -30.55
CA ASN A 159 5.40 -2.88 -30.48
C ASN A 159 5.03 -3.31 -29.06
N PRO A 160 4.39 -4.48 -28.88
CA PRO A 160 4.22 -5.08 -27.57
C PRO A 160 5.56 -5.31 -26.87
N VAL A 161 5.58 -5.12 -25.56
CA VAL A 161 6.78 -5.27 -24.72
C VAL A 161 6.65 -6.55 -23.89
N LYS A 162 7.65 -7.42 -23.96
CA LYS A 162 7.69 -8.66 -23.19
C LYS A 162 8.16 -8.40 -21.76
N SER A 163 7.53 -9.07 -20.79
CA SER A 163 8.00 -9.17 -19.41
C SER A 163 7.84 -10.60 -18.89
N ARG A 164 8.19 -10.82 -17.63
CA ARG A 164 7.94 -12.10 -16.96
C ARG A 164 6.44 -12.40 -16.79
N LEU A 165 5.59 -11.39 -16.81
CA LEU A 165 4.14 -11.53 -16.63
C LEU A 165 3.38 -11.79 -17.94
N GLY A 166 4.00 -11.49 -19.08
CA GLY A 166 3.39 -11.62 -20.39
C GLY A 166 3.80 -10.50 -21.34
N TRP A 167 2.88 -10.09 -22.20
CA TRP A 167 3.07 -9.05 -23.19
C TRP A 167 2.25 -7.80 -22.85
N HIS A 168 2.89 -6.66 -22.91
CA HIS A 168 2.32 -5.37 -22.54
C HIS A 168 2.16 -4.45 -23.75
N ILE A 169 1.03 -3.79 -23.84
CA ILE A 169 0.87 -2.58 -24.66
C ILE A 169 0.88 -1.42 -23.67
N ILE A 170 1.77 -0.45 -23.85
CA ILE A 170 2.02 0.60 -22.87
C ILE A 170 1.75 1.96 -23.50
N LYS A 171 0.97 2.80 -22.81
CA LYS A 171 0.71 4.19 -23.15
C LYS A 171 1.26 5.10 -22.06
N LEU A 172 2.11 6.04 -22.40
CA LEU A 172 2.56 7.09 -21.50
C LEU A 172 1.49 8.18 -21.45
N GLU A 173 0.82 8.35 -20.31
CA GLU A 173 -0.18 9.41 -20.13
C GLU A 173 0.47 10.72 -19.69
N GLY A 174 1.50 10.66 -18.84
CA GLY A 174 2.18 11.84 -18.33
C GLY A 174 3.58 11.55 -17.79
N ARG A 175 4.36 12.61 -17.64
CA ARG A 175 5.68 12.61 -17.02
C ARG A 175 5.84 13.89 -16.21
N ARG A 176 6.41 13.80 -15.01
CA ARG A 176 6.67 14.96 -14.16
C ARG A 176 7.92 14.74 -13.30
N GLU A 177 8.41 15.80 -12.69
CA GLU A 177 9.39 15.68 -11.62
C GLU A 177 8.80 14.90 -10.43
N ALA A 178 9.64 14.09 -9.78
CA ALA A 178 9.21 13.25 -8.67
C ALA A 178 8.70 14.13 -7.51
N GLN A 179 7.47 13.85 -7.08
CA GLN A 179 6.80 14.58 -6.00
C GLN A 179 6.77 13.79 -4.68
N ARG A 180 6.85 12.47 -4.74
CA ARG A 180 6.76 11.61 -3.55
C ARG A 180 7.78 11.97 -2.47
N TRP A 181 9.00 12.33 -2.87
CA TRP A 181 10.12 12.64 -1.98
C TRP A 181 10.49 14.13 -1.99
N ALA A 182 9.61 14.99 -2.50
CA ALA A 182 9.87 16.43 -2.58
C ALA A 182 9.85 17.13 -1.21
N ASN A 183 9.10 16.60 -0.26
CA ASN A 183 8.96 17.17 1.08
C ASN A 183 9.32 16.13 2.16
N PHE A 184 10.47 16.31 2.81
CA PHE A 184 10.97 15.46 3.89
C PHE A 184 9.98 15.37 5.06
N GLU A 185 9.43 16.51 5.50
CA GLU A 185 8.52 16.57 6.63
C GLU A 185 7.24 15.75 6.41
N ALA A 186 6.77 15.69 5.17
CA ALA A 186 5.57 14.93 4.83
C ALA A 186 5.77 13.41 4.96
N VAL A 187 7.00 12.91 4.75
CA VAL A 187 7.33 11.48 4.78
C VAL A 187 8.00 11.04 6.09
N LEU A 188 8.40 12.00 6.94
CA LEU A 188 9.07 11.76 8.21
C LEU A 188 8.36 10.72 9.11
N PRO A 189 7.03 10.77 9.34
CA PRO A 189 6.36 9.78 10.17
C PRO A 189 6.45 8.36 9.61
N GLN A 190 6.38 8.22 8.27
CA GLN A 190 6.47 6.92 7.60
C GLN A 190 7.87 6.34 7.68
N LEU A 191 8.92 7.17 7.51
CA LEU A 191 10.32 6.74 7.62
C LEU A 191 10.67 6.33 9.05
N THR A 192 10.19 7.10 10.04
CA THR A 192 10.36 6.76 11.46
C THR A 192 9.72 5.40 11.78
N GLN A 193 8.50 5.18 11.32
CA GLN A 193 7.80 3.91 11.53
C GLN A 193 8.54 2.74 10.86
N LEU A 194 9.08 2.95 9.66
CA LEU A 194 9.82 1.90 8.94
C LEU A 194 11.11 1.50 9.66
N LEU A 195 11.81 2.45 10.30
CA LEU A 195 13.03 2.18 11.08
C LEU A 195 12.73 1.55 12.45
N GLN A 196 11.49 1.59 12.93
CA GLN A 196 11.06 0.96 14.18
C GLN A 196 10.55 -0.48 14.01
N GLN A 197 10.47 -1.01 12.78
CA GLN A 197 10.07 -2.40 12.49
C GLN A 197 11.25 -3.35 12.51
#